data_d47ee3978a7d04c7d0a008fb64767da7
#
_entry.id   d47ee3978a7d04c7d0a008fb64767da7
#
_cell.length_a   1.000
_cell.length_b   1.000
_cell.length_c   1.000
_cell.angle_alpha   90.00
_cell.angle_beta   90.00
_cell.angle_gamma   90.00
#
_symmetry.space_group_name_H-M   'P 1'
#
loop_
_entity.id
_entity.type
_entity.pdbx_description
1 polymer ?
#
loop_
_entity_poly.entity_id
_entity_poly.type
_entity_poly.pdbx_seq_one_letter_code
_entity_poly.pdbx_strand_id
1 'polypeptide(L)'
;MRAPPRFDRRALLLGGVAASLWAWRGGAGAATPAPARRLTAAAASQALAPPPAAPTRLLAYEGTVPGPLIRLRRGEALALSLANRLDAPTTLSFPGLRIANALAGIAGLTQAPIEPGGEAEIRFTPPDAGFNLYLPDAGAATARQLAAGLFGPIVVEEPSPPAVDLEAIVVLADWRLDEAGRLRDDSAPAGALVTAGAAAAPQRFAAPPGARVRLRLANASATRAMTIAVDGVTPLIVAVDGQPSAPFAPLRNLFPMGPGARFELVFDMADAAVAFSLRDDAASAPDQPLVVFACDGAAKPARPEFAGLPANPLLPKEIDLARARRFELTLSSGDGAALAINGETLSEWSGKPQFAVRRGAPVTLALINATAAAQTMRLGGHVARLLHALDDGWEPYWRDVFIVPPSRTVRLAFVADNPGKWPIASATPASRAAGLSGWFQVG
;
A
#
# COMPACT_ATOMS: atom_id res chain seq x y z
N MET A 1 -16.77 17.09 -87.55
CA MET A 1 -17.31 16.53 -86.30
C MET A 1 -17.09 15.02 -86.29
N ARG A 2 -16.11 14.51 -85.55
CA ARG A 2 -15.81 13.06 -85.46
C ARG A 2 -16.22 12.61 -84.04
N ALA A 3 -17.05 11.56 -83.95
CA ALA A 3 -17.50 10.96 -82.72
C ALA A 3 -16.36 10.21 -81.97
N PRO A 4 -16.35 10.14 -80.68
CA PRO A 4 -15.33 9.44 -79.94
C PRO A 4 -15.56 7.90 -79.90
N PRO A 5 -14.50 7.08 -79.76
CA PRO A 5 -14.59 5.64 -79.82
C PRO A 5 -15.19 5.09 -78.51
N ARG A 6 -16.04 4.09 -78.66
CA ARG A 6 -16.61 3.26 -77.57
C ARG A 6 -15.55 2.28 -77.10
N PHE A 7 -15.25 2.27 -75.78
CA PHE A 7 -14.42 1.25 -75.13
C PHE A 7 -15.25 0.03 -74.77
N ASP A 8 -14.83 -1.13 -75.30
CA ASP A 8 -15.43 -2.43 -75.01
C ASP A 8 -14.97 -2.98 -73.72
N ARG A 9 -15.93 -3.38 -72.84
CA ARG A 9 -15.71 -3.85 -71.47
C ARG A 9 -15.17 -5.29 -71.36
N ARG A 10 -14.81 -5.94 -72.45
CA ARG A 10 -14.35 -7.34 -72.47
C ARG A 10 -12.85 -7.57 -72.65
N ALA A 11 -12.05 -6.50 -72.81
CA ALA A 11 -10.60 -6.62 -73.04
C ALA A 11 -9.72 -6.34 -71.79
N LEU A 12 -10.25 -6.38 -70.58
CA LEU A 12 -9.51 -6.04 -69.33
C LEU A 12 -9.29 -7.22 -68.44
N LEU A 13 -9.21 -8.44 -68.94
CA LEU A 13 -9.03 -9.67 -68.09
C LEU A 13 -7.79 -10.50 -68.42
N LEU A 14 -6.82 -10.00 -69.17
CA LEU A 14 -5.54 -10.73 -69.39
C LEU A 14 -4.33 -9.78 -69.42
N GLY A 15 -4.09 -9.07 -68.34
CA GLY A 15 -2.87 -8.31 -68.17
C GLY A 15 -2.36 -8.56 -66.73
N GLY A 16 -1.58 -9.62 -66.55
CA GLY A 16 -0.97 -9.95 -65.28
C GLY A 16 0.00 -8.85 -64.83
N VAL A 17 -0.36 -8.06 -63.85
CA VAL A 17 0.55 -7.24 -63.09
C VAL A 17 1.05 -8.05 -61.91
N ALA A 18 2.31 -8.50 -61.98
CA ALA A 18 3.04 -9.00 -60.82
C ALA A 18 3.21 -7.85 -59.83
N ALA A 19 2.20 -7.65 -58.97
CA ALA A 19 2.34 -6.84 -57.77
C ALA A 19 3.16 -7.64 -56.76
N SER A 20 4.43 -7.32 -56.63
CA SER A 20 5.30 -7.72 -55.57
C SER A 20 4.65 -7.30 -54.22
N LEU A 21 3.93 -8.22 -53.59
CA LEU A 21 3.53 -8.15 -52.22
C LEU A 21 4.81 -8.14 -51.36
N TRP A 22 5.33 -6.96 -51.10
CA TRP A 22 6.20 -6.76 -49.95
C TRP A 22 5.30 -6.97 -48.72
N ALA A 23 5.23 -8.24 -48.26
CA ALA A 23 4.76 -8.57 -46.95
C ALA A 23 5.71 -7.87 -45.96
N TRP A 24 5.26 -6.74 -45.47
CA TRP A 24 5.81 -6.15 -44.25
C TRP A 24 5.51 -7.11 -43.12
N ARG A 25 6.38 -8.12 -42.96
CA ARG A 25 6.53 -8.84 -41.74
C ARG A 25 7.15 -7.86 -40.74
N GLY A 26 6.35 -6.94 -40.24
CA GLY A 26 6.55 -6.34 -38.94
C GLY A 26 6.45 -7.48 -37.92
N GLY A 27 7.51 -8.23 -37.76
CA GLY A 27 7.69 -9.08 -36.61
C GLY A 27 7.65 -8.12 -35.44
N ALA A 28 6.51 -8.07 -34.73
CA ALA A 28 6.53 -7.70 -33.33
C ALA A 28 7.50 -8.71 -32.69
N GLY A 29 8.78 -8.37 -32.64
CA GLY A 29 9.75 -9.07 -31.85
C GLY A 29 9.14 -9.11 -30.46
N ALA A 30 8.75 -10.30 -30.03
CA ALA A 30 8.39 -10.50 -28.63
C ALA A 30 9.61 -10.02 -27.84
N ALA A 31 9.48 -8.85 -27.22
CA ALA A 31 10.53 -8.30 -26.38
C ALA A 31 10.88 -9.43 -25.39
N THR A 32 12.14 -9.86 -25.39
CA THR A 32 12.61 -10.86 -24.45
C THR A 32 12.19 -10.38 -23.08
N PRO A 33 11.40 -11.13 -22.29
CA PRO A 33 10.95 -10.70 -20.99
C PRO A 33 12.18 -10.30 -20.19
N ALA A 34 12.17 -9.10 -19.61
CA ALA A 34 13.24 -8.69 -18.72
C ALA A 34 13.45 -9.76 -17.66
N PRO A 35 14.70 -10.09 -17.30
CA PRO A 35 15.00 -11.09 -16.30
C PRO A 35 14.26 -10.73 -15.00
N ALA A 36 13.62 -11.72 -14.37
CA ALA A 36 12.89 -11.50 -13.13
C ALA A 36 13.87 -11.01 -12.05
N ARG A 37 13.49 -9.91 -11.38
CA ARG A 37 14.20 -9.44 -10.19
C ARG A 37 14.05 -10.51 -9.10
N ARG A 38 15.14 -10.98 -8.53
CA ARG A 38 15.09 -11.95 -7.45
C ARG A 38 14.77 -11.26 -6.13
N LEU A 39 13.95 -11.90 -5.30
CA LEU A 39 13.66 -11.54 -3.93
C LEU A 39 13.71 -12.82 -3.08
N THR A 40 14.59 -12.86 -2.08
CA THR A 40 14.76 -14.02 -1.21
C THR A 40 14.25 -13.67 0.18
N ALA A 41 13.27 -14.41 0.68
CA ALA A 41 12.82 -14.33 2.07
C ALA A 41 13.63 -15.32 2.91
N ALA A 42 14.40 -14.82 3.88
CA ALA A 42 15.29 -15.64 4.70
C ALA A 42 15.50 -15.07 6.10
N ALA A 43 16.06 -15.90 7.01
CA ALA A 43 16.57 -15.41 8.27
C ALA A 43 17.78 -14.48 8.06
N ALA A 44 17.84 -13.40 8.85
CA ALA A 44 18.91 -12.41 8.82
C ALA A 44 19.25 -11.94 10.25
N SER A 45 20.20 -11.04 10.37
CA SER A 45 20.56 -10.39 11.63
C SER A 45 20.84 -8.92 11.38
N GLN A 46 20.21 -8.02 12.15
CA GLN A 46 20.33 -6.57 11.98
C GLN A 46 20.34 -5.85 13.33
N ALA A 47 21.15 -4.83 13.47
CA ALA A 47 21.17 -3.96 14.64
C ALA A 47 19.94 -3.03 14.60
N LEU A 48 18.89 -3.36 15.34
CA LEU A 48 17.70 -2.53 15.48
C LEU A 48 17.86 -1.43 16.52
N ALA A 49 18.49 -1.75 17.65
CA ALA A 49 18.79 -0.82 18.74
C ALA A 49 20.25 -0.34 18.66
N PRO A 50 20.56 0.85 19.21
CA PRO A 50 21.94 1.35 19.25
C PRO A 50 22.82 0.48 20.15
N PRO A 51 24.17 0.50 19.94
CA PRO A 51 25.10 -0.16 20.83
C PRO A 51 24.89 0.24 22.31
N PRO A 52 25.10 -0.66 23.27
CA PRO A 52 25.75 -1.97 23.15
C PRO A 52 24.82 -3.15 22.80
N ALA A 53 23.60 -2.90 22.33
CA ALA A 53 22.66 -3.96 21.98
C ALA A 53 23.21 -4.89 20.88
N ALA A 54 23.06 -6.21 21.07
CA ALA A 54 23.44 -7.18 20.05
C ALA A 54 22.49 -7.12 18.85
N PRO A 55 22.96 -7.49 17.62
CA PRO A 55 22.09 -7.60 16.48
C PRO A 55 20.94 -8.59 16.71
N THR A 56 19.72 -8.16 16.35
CA THR A 56 18.50 -8.98 16.46
C THR A 56 18.44 -9.97 15.30
N ARG A 57 18.16 -11.25 15.61
CA ARG A 57 17.81 -12.24 14.60
C ARG A 57 16.37 -11.98 14.15
N LEU A 58 16.17 -11.84 12.85
CA LEU A 58 14.91 -11.46 12.23
C LEU A 58 14.71 -12.17 10.88
N LEU A 59 13.61 -11.89 10.21
CA LEU A 59 13.34 -12.33 8.84
C LEU A 59 13.48 -11.13 7.91
N ALA A 60 14.07 -11.33 6.74
CA ALA A 60 14.33 -10.21 5.83
C ALA A 60 14.16 -10.63 4.36
N TYR A 61 13.80 -9.66 3.53
CA TYR A 61 13.99 -9.79 2.08
C TYR A 61 15.39 -9.30 1.71
N GLU A 62 16.14 -10.13 0.99
CA GLU A 62 17.54 -9.85 0.58
C GLU A 62 18.45 -9.44 1.77
N GLY A 63 18.19 -10.00 2.96
CA GLY A 63 19.02 -9.79 4.15
C GLY A 63 18.90 -8.43 4.83
N THR A 64 17.98 -7.56 4.41
CA THR A 64 17.78 -6.22 4.96
C THR A 64 16.35 -5.96 5.40
N VAL A 65 16.15 -5.13 6.42
CA VAL A 65 14.84 -4.63 6.85
C VAL A 65 14.91 -3.11 6.97
N PRO A 66 14.03 -2.40 6.28
CA PRO A 66 13.08 -2.88 5.27
C PRO A 66 13.78 -3.61 4.12
N GLY A 67 13.05 -4.52 3.45
CA GLY A 67 13.52 -5.12 2.22
C GLY A 67 13.80 -4.09 1.11
N PRO A 68 14.48 -4.46 0.02
CA PRO A 68 14.91 -3.53 -1.00
C PRO A 68 13.75 -2.76 -1.66
N LEU A 69 13.96 -1.48 -1.94
CA LEU A 69 12.99 -0.67 -2.69
C LEU A 69 12.76 -1.26 -4.08
N ILE A 70 11.51 -1.60 -4.38
CA ILE A 70 11.05 -1.89 -5.73
C ILE A 70 10.54 -0.59 -6.35
N ARG A 71 11.16 -0.14 -7.44
CA ARG A 71 10.77 1.08 -8.15
C ARG A 71 10.44 0.74 -9.60
N LEU A 72 9.25 1.16 -10.05
CA LEU A 72 8.70 0.95 -11.37
C LEU A 72 8.13 2.28 -11.89
N ARG A 73 7.99 2.39 -13.20
CA ARG A 73 7.13 3.41 -13.82
C ARG A 73 5.72 2.87 -14.01
N ARG A 74 4.71 3.72 -13.93
CA ARG A 74 3.34 3.33 -14.28
C ARG A 74 3.31 2.77 -15.71
N GLY A 75 2.72 1.58 -15.87
CA GLY A 75 2.71 0.85 -17.14
C GLY A 75 3.91 -0.08 -17.37
N GLU A 76 4.94 0.00 -16.54
CA GLU A 76 6.05 -0.95 -16.54
C GLU A 76 5.64 -2.27 -15.85
N ALA A 77 5.99 -3.39 -16.47
CA ALA A 77 5.71 -4.69 -15.87
C ALA A 77 6.71 -5.01 -14.76
N LEU A 78 6.22 -5.34 -13.57
CA LEU A 78 7.00 -6.03 -12.56
C LEU A 78 7.20 -7.49 -12.99
N ALA A 79 8.43 -7.95 -13.00
CA ALA A 79 8.81 -9.35 -13.07
C ALA A 79 9.68 -9.66 -11.84
N LEU A 80 9.18 -10.51 -10.96
CA LEU A 80 9.81 -10.87 -9.69
C LEU A 80 9.82 -12.40 -9.52
N SER A 81 10.92 -12.94 -9.00
CA SER A 81 11.00 -14.31 -8.52
C SER A 81 11.19 -14.28 -7.00
N LEU A 82 10.23 -14.80 -6.24
CA LEU A 82 10.32 -14.94 -4.79
C LEU A 82 10.80 -16.34 -4.42
N ALA A 83 11.96 -16.42 -3.75
CA ALA A 83 12.48 -17.65 -3.17
C ALA A 83 12.16 -17.69 -1.66
N ASN A 84 11.47 -18.72 -1.21
CA ASN A 84 11.20 -18.97 0.20
C ASN A 84 12.34 -19.77 0.84
N ARG A 85 13.16 -19.14 1.66
CA ARG A 85 14.23 -19.78 2.46
C ARG A 85 13.90 -19.74 3.97
N LEU A 86 12.61 -19.58 4.29
CA LEU A 86 12.10 -19.65 5.66
C LEU A 86 11.79 -21.10 6.05
N ASP A 87 11.49 -21.29 7.33
CA ASP A 87 11.02 -22.55 7.92
C ASP A 87 9.49 -22.75 7.83
N ALA A 88 8.78 -21.78 7.25
CA ALA A 88 7.32 -21.77 7.12
C ALA A 88 6.89 -21.32 5.73
N PRO A 89 5.65 -21.66 5.30
CA PRO A 89 5.08 -21.15 4.06
C PRO A 89 5.01 -19.63 4.04
N THR A 90 5.18 -19.02 2.87
CA THR A 90 5.09 -17.57 2.68
C THR A 90 4.36 -17.20 1.39
N THR A 91 4.05 -15.92 1.24
CA THR A 91 3.54 -15.32 -0.01
C THR A 91 4.17 -13.97 -0.21
N LEU A 92 3.82 -13.28 -1.30
CA LEU A 92 4.10 -11.86 -1.48
C LEU A 92 2.84 -11.17 -1.95
N SER A 93 2.29 -10.33 -1.11
CA SER A 93 1.15 -9.47 -1.39
C SER A 93 1.58 -8.01 -1.56
N PHE A 94 0.76 -7.24 -2.27
CA PHE A 94 0.99 -5.84 -2.58
C PHE A 94 -0.23 -5.01 -2.17
N PRO A 95 -0.44 -4.78 -0.85
CA PRO A 95 -1.58 -4.02 -0.36
C PRO A 95 -1.63 -2.62 -0.99
N GLY A 96 -2.83 -2.20 -1.41
CA GLY A 96 -3.05 -0.91 -2.07
C GLY A 96 -2.88 -0.92 -3.59
N LEU A 97 -2.13 -1.87 -4.16
CA LEU A 97 -2.11 -2.05 -5.61
C LEU A 97 -3.37 -2.79 -6.08
N ARG A 98 -4.12 -2.19 -7.01
CA ARG A 98 -5.37 -2.75 -7.55
C ARG A 98 -5.08 -3.72 -8.72
N ILE A 99 -4.20 -4.68 -8.48
CA ILE A 99 -3.82 -5.72 -9.45
C ILE A 99 -4.91 -6.80 -9.58
N ALA A 100 -4.78 -7.67 -10.58
CA ALA A 100 -5.71 -8.78 -10.75
C ALA A 100 -5.74 -9.71 -9.52
N ASN A 101 -6.92 -10.17 -9.15
CA ASN A 101 -7.15 -10.97 -7.94
C ASN A 101 -6.21 -12.18 -7.81
N ALA A 102 -5.98 -12.91 -8.91
CA ALA A 102 -5.09 -14.08 -8.92
C ALA A 102 -3.61 -13.76 -8.58
N LEU A 103 -3.23 -12.47 -8.56
CA LEU A 103 -1.87 -11.99 -8.28
C LEU A 103 -1.76 -11.27 -6.94
N ALA A 104 -2.86 -11.24 -6.17
CA ALA A 104 -2.93 -10.49 -4.90
C ALA A 104 -2.05 -11.06 -3.79
N GLY A 105 -1.59 -12.30 -3.89
CA GLY A 105 -0.63 -12.88 -2.95
C GLY A 105 -1.22 -13.28 -1.60
N ILE A 106 -2.53 -13.58 -1.53
CA ILE A 106 -3.23 -13.89 -0.28
C ILE A 106 -3.47 -15.40 -0.19
N ALA A 107 -2.74 -16.07 0.70
CA ALA A 107 -2.86 -17.52 0.89
C ALA A 107 -4.28 -17.91 1.32
N GLY A 108 -4.80 -18.97 0.70
CA GLY A 108 -6.12 -19.51 0.99
C GLY A 108 -7.29 -18.72 0.41
N LEU A 109 -7.07 -17.50 -0.10
CA LEU A 109 -8.10 -16.69 -0.74
C LEU A 109 -7.88 -16.53 -2.25
N THR A 110 -6.67 -16.17 -2.66
CA THR A 110 -6.36 -15.89 -4.08
C THR A 110 -5.36 -16.87 -4.68
N GLN A 111 -4.51 -17.47 -3.88
CA GLN A 111 -3.49 -18.43 -4.32
C GLN A 111 -3.02 -19.34 -3.19
N ALA A 112 -2.28 -20.40 -3.54
CA ALA A 112 -1.57 -21.22 -2.57
C ALA A 112 -0.31 -20.50 -2.05
N PRO A 113 0.13 -20.75 -0.82
CA PRO A 113 1.41 -20.25 -0.31
C PRO A 113 2.60 -20.92 -1.03
N ILE A 114 3.77 -20.33 -0.92
CA ILE A 114 5.05 -20.88 -1.36
C ILE A 114 5.66 -21.63 -0.19
N GLU A 115 5.78 -22.93 -0.32
CA GLU A 115 6.32 -23.80 0.71
C GLU A 115 7.82 -23.55 0.99
N PRO A 116 8.35 -23.93 2.15
CA PRO A 116 9.78 -23.87 2.44
C PRO A 116 10.64 -24.49 1.34
N GLY A 117 11.67 -23.77 0.89
CA GLY A 117 12.51 -24.17 -0.23
C GLY A 117 11.92 -23.92 -1.62
N GLY A 118 10.63 -23.56 -1.71
CA GLY A 118 9.94 -23.26 -2.96
C GLY A 118 10.31 -21.88 -3.55
N GLU A 119 9.90 -21.68 -4.81
CA GLU A 119 10.09 -20.45 -5.56
C GLU A 119 8.85 -20.17 -6.42
N ALA A 120 8.47 -18.90 -6.58
CA ALA A 120 7.34 -18.50 -7.42
C ALA A 120 7.67 -17.26 -8.23
N GLU A 121 7.24 -17.23 -9.49
CA GLU A 121 7.28 -16.04 -10.33
C GLU A 121 6.02 -15.22 -10.19
N ILE A 122 6.21 -13.91 -10.07
CA ILE A 122 5.15 -12.90 -9.94
C ILE A 122 5.34 -11.90 -11.07
N ARG A 123 4.33 -11.75 -11.92
CA ARG A 123 4.37 -10.84 -13.06
C ARG A 123 3.05 -10.07 -13.15
N PHE A 124 3.13 -8.74 -13.10
CA PHE A 124 1.98 -7.87 -13.33
C PHE A 124 2.41 -6.47 -13.74
N THR A 125 1.50 -5.70 -14.33
CA THR A 125 1.68 -4.28 -14.58
C THR A 125 0.78 -3.51 -13.63
N PRO A 126 1.35 -2.69 -12.71
CA PRO A 126 0.55 -1.89 -11.79
C PRO A 126 -0.32 -0.90 -12.58
N PRO A 127 -1.64 -0.82 -12.31
CA PRO A 127 -2.51 0.12 -12.99
C PRO A 127 -2.33 1.56 -12.47
N ASP A 128 -2.01 1.70 -11.19
CA ASP A 128 -1.92 2.96 -10.47
C ASP A 128 -0.47 3.33 -10.16
N ALA A 129 -0.15 4.62 -10.22
CA ALA A 129 1.04 5.18 -9.59
C ALA A 129 0.80 5.38 -8.10
N GLY A 130 1.87 5.35 -7.30
CA GLY A 130 1.80 5.61 -5.87
C GLY A 130 2.81 4.83 -5.04
N PHE A 131 2.82 5.09 -3.76
CA PHE A 131 3.68 4.45 -2.78
C PHE A 131 2.92 3.36 -2.01
N ASN A 132 3.45 2.15 -2.00
CA ASN A 132 2.84 0.99 -1.36
C ASN A 132 3.91 0.14 -0.66
N LEU A 133 3.46 -0.95 -0.04
CA LEU A 133 4.31 -1.96 0.57
C LEU A 133 4.17 -3.29 -0.18
N TYR A 134 5.19 -4.12 -0.10
CA TYR A 134 5.08 -5.55 -0.33
C TYR A 134 5.37 -6.28 0.98
N LEU A 135 4.58 -7.31 1.27
CA LEU A 135 4.63 -8.04 2.55
C LEU A 135 3.97 -9.43 2.41
N PRO A 136 4.22 -10.37 3.34
CA PRO A 136 3.56 -11.67 3.31
C PRO A 136 2.07 -11.56 3.68
N ASP A 137 1.26 -12.42 3.07
CA ASP A 137 -0.11 -12.70 3.47
C ASP A 137 -0.35 -14.21 3.42
N ALA A 138 0.35 -14.93 4.31
CA ALA A 138 0.53 -16.37 4.33
C ALA A 138 -0.33 -17.06 5.41
N GLY A 139 -1.56 -16.59 5.60
CA GLY A 139 -2.47 -17.15 6.60
C GLY A 139 -1.91 -17.03 8.03
N ALA A 140 -1.86 -18.13 8.76
CA ALA A 140 -1.37 -18.15 10.16
C ALA A 140 0.09 -17.69 10.31
N ALA A 141 0.94 -17.86 9.29
CA ALA A 141 2.33 -17.43 9.35
C ALA A 141 2.52 -15.91 9.22
N THR A 142 1.53 -15.17 8.74
CA THR A 142 1.63 -13.74 8.44
C THR A 142 2.04 -12.90 9.65
N ALA A 143 1.44 -13.15 10.81
CA ALA A 143 1.70 -12.36 12.03
C ALA A 143 3.18 -12.42 12.42
N ARG A 144 3.73 -13.63 12.49
CA ARG A 144 5.14 -13.87 12.83
C ARG A 144 6.08 -13.28 11.77
N GLN A 145 5.77 -13.52 10.50
CA GLN A 145 6.62 -13.07 9.39
C GLN A 145 6.69 -11.55 9.31
N LEU A 146 5.55 -10.86 9.44
CA LEU A 146 5.49 -9.40 9.41
C LEU A 146 6.17 -8.80 10.66
N ALA A 147 5.87 -9.32 11.85
CA ALA A 147 6.49 -8.86 13.10
C ALA A 147 8.01 -9.14 13.15
N ALA A 148 8.47 -10.12 12.39
CA ALA A 148 9.90 -10.44 12.27
C ALA A 148 10.64 -9.66 11.18
N GLY A 149 9.95 -8.84 10.35
CA GLY A 149 10.61 -7.93 9.42
C GLY A 149 10.38 -8.16 7.93
N LEU A 150 9.51 -9.10 7.53
CA LEU A 150 9.22 -9.33 6.12
C LEU A 150 8.29 -8.26 5.56
N PHE A 151 8.84 -7.12 5.21
CA PHE A 151 8.16 -6.05 4.49
C PHE A 151 9.18 -5.21 3.71
N GLY A 152 8.72 -4.54 2.67
CA GLY A 152 9.53 -3.60 1.93
C GLY A 152 8.68 -2.60 1.13
N PRO A 153 9.29 -1.48 0.72
CA PRO A 153 8.63 -0.43 -0.04
C PRO A 153 8.57 -0.74 -1.54
N ILE A 154 7.44 -0.39 -2.16
CA ILE A 154 7.28 -0.36 -3.61
C ILE A 154 6.74 0.99 -4.05
N VAL A 155 7.39 1.60 -5.03
CA VAL A 155 6.98 2.86 -5.66
C VAL A 155 6.68 2.61 -7.12
N VAL A 156 5.48 2.97 -7.53
CA VAL A 156 5.10 3.08 -8.94
C VAL A 156 5.07 4.57 -9.27
N GLU A 157 6.03 5.02 -10.06
CA GLU A 157 6.19 6.43 -10.39
C GLU A 157 5.07 6.93 -11.30
N GLU A 158 4.67 8.17 -11.08
CA GLU A 158 3.78 8.90 -11.97
C GLU A 158 4.42 9.06 -13.35
N PRO A 159 3.63 9.14 -14.45
CA PRO A 159 4.16 9.41 -15.78
C PRO A 159 4.94 10.74 -15.85
N SER A 160 4.56 11.70 -15.02
CA SER A 160 5.22 13.00 -14.85
C SER A 160 5.41 13.24 -13.36
N PRO A 161 6.52 12.78 -12.76
CA PRO A 161 6.79 13.01 -11.34
C PRO A 161 6.90 14.51 -11.02
N PRO A 162 6.44 14.94 -9.84
CA PRO A 162 6.58 16.32 -9.44
C PRO A 162 8.06 16.73 -9.28
N ALA A 163 8.37 17.96 -9.61
CA ALA A 163 9.71 18.52 -9.41
C ALA A 163 9.94 18.75 -7.91
N VAL A 164 10.77 17.91 -7.28
CA VAL A 164 11.22 18.02 -5.91
C VAL A 164 12.76 18.05 -5.85
N ASP A 165 13.31 18.60 -4.78
CA ASP A 165 14.75 18.64 -4.59
C ASP A 165 15.25 17.41 -3.84
N LEU A 166 14.41 16.84 -2.99
CA LEU A 166 14.69 15.65 -2.20
C LEU A 166 13.45 14.75 -2.16
N GLU A 167 13.64 13.48 -2.46
CA GLU A 167 12.66 12.42 -2.15
C GLU A 167 13.19 11.57 -1.01
N ALA A 168 12.41 11.41 0.05
CA ALA A 168 12.70 10.52 1.16
C ALA A 168 11.63 9.42 1.24
N ILE A 169 12.07 8.16 1.42
CA ILE A 169 11.18 7.01 1.58
C ILE A 169 11.49 6.36 2.92
N VAL A 170 10.52 6.34 3.81
CA VAL A 170 10.69 5.83 5.17
C VAL A 170 9.59 4.82 5.49
N VAL A 171 9.99 3.66 5.96
CA VAL A 171 9.09 2.63 6.46
C VAL A 171 9.25 2.55 7.96
N LEU A 172 8.15 2.78 8.69
CA LEU A 172 8.08 2.64 10.13
C LEU A 172 7.72 1.20 10.50
N ALA A 173 8.34 0.68 11.54
CA ALA A 173 8.02 -0.64 12.07
C ALA A 173 8.12 -0.64 13.60
N ASP A 174 7.38 -1.54 14.26
CA ASP A 174 7.47 -1.79 15.68
C ASP A 174 8.10 -3.16 15.96
N TRP A 175 8.93 -3.23 16.98
CA TRP A 175 9.66 -4.43 17.35
C TRP A 175 9.48 -4.73 18.82
N ARG A 176 9.20 -5.97 19.13
CA ARG A 176 9.15 -6.43 20.52
C ARG A 176 10.37 -7.23 20.78
N LEU A 177 11.24 -6.67 21.61
CA LEU A 177 12.49 -7.28 22.00
C LEU A 177 12.45 -7.64 23.49
N ASP A 178 13.06 -8.77 23.81
CA ASP A 178 13.41 -9.08 25.20
C ASP A 178 14.67 -8.31 25.62
N GLU A 179 15.09 -8.46 26.87
CA GLU A 179 16.27 -7.80 27.42
C GLU A 179 17.57 -8.20 26.69
N ALA A 180 17.59 -9.35 26.03
CA ALA A 180 18.71 -9.83 25.23
C ALA A 180 18.64 -9.37 23.77
N GLY A 181 17.68 -8.52 23.40
CA GLY A 181 17.48 -8.02 22.03
C GLY A 181 16.88 -9.04 21.06
N ARG A 182 16.25 -10.11 21.54
CA ARG A 182 15.59 -11.12 20.72
C ARG A 182 14.12 -10.77 20.50
N LEU A 183 13.59 -11.11 19.34
CA LEU A 183 12.17 -10.95 19.05
C LEU A 183 11.31 -11.80 19.99
N ARG A 184 10.24 -11.19 20.49
CA ARG A 184 9.21 -11.84 21.33
C ARG A 184 7.99 -12.18 20.48
N ASP A 185 7.30 -13.25 20.84
CA ASP A 185 6.08 -13.72 20.18
C ASP A 185 4.78 -13.09 20.72
N ASP A 186 4.85 -12.27 21.79
CA ASP A 186 3.66 -11.66 22.36
C ASP A 186 3.06 -10.56 21.48
N SER A 187 1.74 -10.40 21.51
CA SER A 187 1.02 -9.43 20.69
C SER A 187 0.70 -8.10 21.40
N ALA A 188 1.15 -7.88 22.65
CA ALA A 188 0.84 -6.68 23.42
C ALA A 188 1.55 -5.41 22.86
N PRO A 189 0.92 -4.25 22.66
CA PRO A 189 1.54 -3.07 22.03
C PRO A 189 2.51 -2.29 22.93
N ALA A 190 2.46 -2.45 24.25
CA ALA A 190 3.28 -1.69 25.19
C ALA A 190 4.77 -2.08 25.12
N GLY A 191 5.67 -1.08 25.16
CA GLY A 191 7.12 -1.29 25.20
C GLY A 191 7.77 -1.68 23.88
N ALA A 192 7.07 -1.53 22.74
CA ALA A 192 7.66 -1.81 21.45
C ALA A 192 8.69 -0.75 21.04
N LEU A 193 9.86 -1.18 20.59
CA LEU A 193 10.83 -0.34 19.92
C LEU A 193 10.28 0.08 18.55
N VAL A 194 10.27 1.37 18.22
CA VAL A 194 9.88 1.84 16.89
C VAL A 194 11.12 2.24 16.11
N THR A 195 11.19 1.77 14.87
CA THR A 195 12.25 2.13 13.92
C THR A 195 11.71 2.94 12.76
N ALA A 196 12.54 3.83 12.24
CA ALA A 196 12.35 4.47 10.95
C ALA A 196 13.43 3.93 10.00
N GLY A 197 13.03 3.18 8.98
CA GLY A 197 13.99 2.43 8.17
C GLY A 197 14.65 1.30 8.97
N ALA A 198 15.97 1.23 8.91
CA ALA A 198 16.75 0.10 9.41
C ALA A 198 17.07 0.12 10.91
N ALA A 199 16.84 1.21 11.63
CA ALA A 199 17.27 1.36 13.03
C ALA A 199 16.33 2.22 13.87
N ALA A 200 16.47 2.14 15.19
CA ALA A 200 15.70 2.94 16.16
C ALA A 200 16.11 4.42 16.21
N ALA A 201 17.29 4.76 15.73
CA ALA A 201 17.70 6.15 15.62
C ALA A 201 16.88 6.87 14.52
N PRO A 202 16.61 8.17 14.67
CA PRO A 202 15.88 8.89 13.64
C PRO A 202 16.62 8.87 12.32
N GLN A 203 15.90 8.60 11.24
CA GLN A 203 16.45 8.69 9.90
C GLN A 203 16.69 10.17 9.56
N ARG A 204 17.91 10.49 9.16
CA ARG A 204 18.35 11.88 8.94
C ARG A 204 18.58 12.16 7.47
N PHE A 205 18.04 13.27 7.03
CA PHE A 205 18.26 13.86 5.71
C PHE A 205 18.77 15.29 5.88
N ALA A 206 19.40 15.84 4.86
CA ALA A 206 19.79 17.25 4.82
C ALA A 206 19.23 17.89 3.56
N ALA A 207 18.70 19.11 3.69
CA ALA A 207 18.23 19.90 2.58
C ALA A 207 18.35 21.40 2.90
N PRO A 208 18.68 22.26 1.92
CA PRO A 208 18.78 23.69 2.15
C PRO A 208 17.41 24.35 2.36
N PRO A 209 17.36 25.55 2.98
CA PRO A 209 16.15 26.35 3.06
C PRO A 209 15.50 26.54 1.69
N GLY A 210 14.18 26.48 1.60
CA GLY A 210 13.42 26.56 0.35
C GLY A 210 13.47 25.32 -0.54
N ALA A 211 14.24 24.28 -0.18
CA ALA A 211 14.20 23.01 -0.91
C ALA A 211 12.85 22.32 -0.74
N ARG A 212 12.26 21.90 -1.85
CA ARG A 212 11.02 21.11 -1.85
C ARG A 212 11.33 19.65 -1.58
N VAL A 213 10.75 19.12 -0.52
CA VAL A 213 10.89 17.72 -0.07
C VAL A 213 9.60 16.96 -0.34
N ARG A 214 9.73 15.74 -0.87
CA ARG A 214 8.66 14.73 -0.89
C ARG A 214 9.03 13.62 0.07
N LEU A 215 8.25 13.45 1.12
CA LEU A 215 8.38 12.34 2.07
C LEU A 215 7.30 11.30 1.79
N ARG A 216 7.71 10.05 1.56
CA ARG A 216 6.86 8.87 1.49
C ARG A 216 7.02 8.08 2.78
N LEU A 217 5.94 7.99 3.56
CA LEU A 217 5.94 7.38 4.88
C LEU A 217 4.94 6.23 4.92
N ALA A 218 5.38 5.04 5.35
CA ALA A 218 4.53 3.87 5.51
C ALA A 218 4.64 3.29 6.92
N ASN A 219 3.53 2.79 7.47
CA ASN A 219 3.52 2.04 8.70
C ASN A 219 3.45 0.53 8.38
N ALA A 220 4.57 -0.18 8.51
CA ALA A 220 4.67 -1.62 8.33
C ALA A 220 4.59 -2.39 9.66
N SER A 221 4.17 -1.74 10.76
CA SER A 221 4.04 -2.43 12.04
C SER A 221 2.99 -3.54 11.96
N ALA A 222 3.24 -4.61 12.69
CA ALA A 222 2.31 -5.73 12.78
C ALA A 222 1.13 -5.46 13.71
N THR A 223 1.27 -4.50 14.64
CA THR A 223 0.29 -4.34 15.72
C THR A 223 -0.10 -2.89 16.01
N ARG A 224 0.75 -1.91 15.71
CA ARG A 224 0.63 -0.56 16.25
C ARG A 224 0.09 0.44 15.23
N ALA A 225 -1.03 1.09 15.56
CA ALA A 225 -1.36 2.38 14.97
C ALA A 225 -0.44 3.46 15.59
N MET A 226 0.05 4.37 14.77
CA MET A 226 0.97 5.44 15.15
C MET A 226 0.33 6.79 14.87
N THR A 227 0.43 7.74 15.80
CA THR A 227 0.13 9.14 15.53
C THR A 227 1.45 9.86 15.24
N ILE A 228 1.55 10.48 14.08
CA ILE A 228 2.74 11.23 13.68
C ILE A 228 2.50 12.71 13.91
N ALA A 229 3.41 13.32 14.66
CA ALA A 229 3.49 14.77 14.88
C ALA A 229 4.55 15.37 13.97
N VAL A 230 4.29 16.58 13.46
CA VAL A 230 5.24 17.30 12.60
C VAL A 230 5.59 18.63 13.23
N ASP A 231 6.89 18.87 13.39
CA ASP A 231 7.45 20.11 13.91
C ASP A 231 8.32 20.81 12.84
N GLY A 232 8.38 22.12 12.91
CA GLY A 232 9.21 22.95 12.02
C GLY A 232 8.53 23.35 10.70
N VAL A 233 7.46 22.67 10.29
CA VAL A 233 6.71 22.98 9.07
C VAL A 233 5.28 22.46 9.16
N THR A 234 4.38 23.04 8.36
CA THR A 234 3.06 22.42 8.08
C THR A 234 3.13 21.77 6.70
N PRO A 235 3.25 20.42 6.61
CA PRO A 235 3.35 19.75 5.33
C PRO A 235 1.99 19.64 4.66
N LEU A 236 1.98 19.49 3.34
CA LEU A 236 0.81 19.09 2.57
C LEU A 236 0.79 17.56 2.41
N ILE A 237 -0.27 16.91 2.82
CA ILE A 237 -0.56 15.53 2.45
C ILE A 237 -1.07 15.56 1.01
N VAL A 238 -0.41 14.82 0.11
CA VAL A 238 -0.66 14.84 -1.33
C VAL A 238 -1.09 13.48 -1.88
N ALA A 239 -0.89 12.41 -1.09
CA ALA A 239 -1.45 11.08 -1.36
C ALA A 239 -1.66 10.32 -0.06
N VAL A 240 -2.70 9.48 -0.04
CA VAL A 240 -3.01 8.55 1.06
C VAL A 240 -3.18 7.15 0.45
N ASP A 241 -2.57 6.15 1.10
CA ASP A 241 -2.65 4.74 0.70
C ASP A 241 -2.36 4.50 -0.79
N GLY A 242 -1.34 5.23 -1.31
CA GLY A 242 -0.90 5.12 -2.69
C GLY A 242 -1.78 5.85 -3.71
N GLN A 243 -2.81 6.57 -3.28
CA GLN A 243 -3.70 7.30 -4.19
C GLN A 243 -3.53 8.81 -4.01
N PRO A 244 -3.41 9.58 -5.10
CA PRO A 244 -3.30 11.03 -5.03
C PRO A 244 -4.56 11.67 -4.46
N SER A 245 -4.38 12.77 -3.75
CA SER A 245 -5.46 13.61 -3.22
C SER A 245 -5.24 15.08 -3.60
N ALA A 246 -6.30 15.88 -3.49
CA ALA A 246 -6.11 17.32 -3.36
C ALA A 246 -5.21 17.58 -2.14
N PRO A 247 -4.21 18.47 -2.23
CA PRO A 247 -3.32 18.76 -1.12
C PRO A 247 -4.10 19.32 0.09
N PHE A 248 -3.80 18.82 1.27
CA PHE A 248 -4.37 19.33 2.52
C PHE A 248 -3.37 19.24 3.66
N ALA A 249 -3.46 20.17 4.61
CA ALA A 249 -2.63 20.14 5.81
C ALA A 249 -3.21 19.18 6.87
N PRO A 250 -2.38 18.41 7.57
CA PRO A 250 -2.87 17.62 8.70
C PRO A 250 -3.35 18.51 9.84
N LEU A 251 -4.48 18.15 10.44
CA LEU A 251 -5.05 18.92 11.54
C LEU A 251 -4.07 18.99 12.73
N ARG A 252 -3.70 20.20 13.15
CA ARG A 252 -2.71 20.44 14.22
C ARG A 252 -1.37 19.77 13.97
N ASN A 253 -0.97 19.61 12.73
CA ASN A 253 0.23 18.88 12.33
C ASN A 253 0.30 17.43 12.85
N LEU A 254 -0.86 16.79 13.01
CA LEU A 254 -0.99 15.41 13.48
C LEU A 254 -1.74 14.56 12.46
N PHE A 255 -1.27 13.34 12.21
CA PHE A 255 -2.01 12.38 11.40
C PHE A 255 -1.84 10.95 11.89
N PRO A 256 -2.93 10.16 11.96
CA PRO A 256 -2.87 8.77 12.39
C PRO A 256 -2.51 7.85 11.23
N MET A 257 -1.65 6.87 11.49
CA MET A 257 -1.25 5.82 10.57
C MET A 257 -1.54 4.45 11.20
N GLY A 258 -2.60 3.78 10.76
CA GLY A 258 -2.82 2.37 11.11
C GLY A 258 -1.78 1.45 10.46
N PRO A 259 -1.64 0.19 10.92
CA PRO A 259 -0.86 -0.82 10.23
C PRO A 259 -1.22 -0.90 8.74
N GLY A 260 -0.22 -0.82 7.88
CA GLY A 260 -0.39 -0.80 6.43
C GLY A 260 -0.70 0.57 5.81
N ALA A 261 -0.97 1.63 6.57
CA ALA A 261 -1.23 2.97 6.04
C ALA A 261 0.02 3.60 5.41
N ARG A 262 -0.18 4.35 4.33
CA ARG A 262 0.88 5.05 3.58
C ARG A 262 0.47 6.48 3.31
N PHE A 263 1.38 7.41 3.54
CA PHE A 263 1.19 8.83 3.29
C PHE A 263 2.32 9.39 2.43
N GLU A 264 1.98 10.29 1.53
CA GLU A 264 2.95 11.09 0.83
C GLU A 264 2.73 12.55 1.18
N LEU A 265 3.80 13.20 1.61
CA LEU A 265 3.79 14.58 2.07
C LEU A 265 4.76 15.41 1.23
N VAL A 266 4.40 16.65 0.98
CA VAL A 266 5.26 17.64 0.33
C VAL A 266 5.35 18.88 1.23
N PHE A 267 6.54 19.40 1.40
CA PHE A 267 6.81 20.64 2.10
C PHE A 267 8.06 21.31 1.56
N ASP A 268 8.15 22.61 1.73
CA ASP A 268 9.37 23.36 1.45
C ASP A 268 10.11 23.58 2.78
N MET A 269 11.42 23.33 2.80
CA MET A 269 12.24 23.47 4.00
C MET A 269 12.22 24.90 4.51
N ALA A 270 11.94 25.07 5.80
CA ALA A 270 12.14 26.33 6.52
C ALA A 270 13.63 26.56 6.85
N ASP A 271 13.94 27.68 7.51
CA ASP A 271 15.29 27.98 7.99
C ASP A 271 15.69 27.18 9.26
N ALA A 272 14.93 26.17 9.61
CA ALA A 272 15.13 25.29 10.76
C ALA A 272 14.93 23.82 10.38
N ALA A 273 15.33 22.92 11.27
CA ALA A 273 15.11 21.50 11.10
C ALA A 273 13.61 21.18 11.14
N VAL A 274 13.21 20.18 10.34
CA VAL A 274 11.86 19.61 10.31
C VAL A 274 11.91 18.20 10.90
N ALA A 275 11.02 17.91 11.84
CA ALA A 275 10.96 16.60 12.48
C ALA A 275 9.56 15.96 12.31
N PHE A 276 9.56 14.67 12.02
CA PHE A 276 8.40 13.80 12.09
C PHE A 276 8.62 12.84 13.25
N SER A 277 7.75 12.94 14.25
CA SER A 277 7.92 12.23 15.52
C SER A 277 6.73 11.34 15.82
N LEU A 278 6.98 10.21 16.49
CA LEU A 278 5.93 9.41 17.06
C LEU A 278 5.39 10.12 18.31
N ARG A 279 4.11 10.43 18.32
CA ARG A 279 3.42 10.93 19.50
C ARG A 279 2.95 9.75 20.36
N ASP A 280 3.28 9.81 21.63
CA ASP A 280 2.75 8.88 22.63
C ASP A 280 1.63 9.56 23.41
N ASP A 281 0.38 9.26 23.06
CA ASP A 281 -0.82 9.84 23.70
C ASP A 281 -1.01 9.35 25.16
N ALA A 282 -0.30 8.28 25.57
CA ALA A 282 -0.43 7.67 26.90
C ALA A 282 0.62 8.16 27.91
N ALA A 283 1.65 8.89 27.46
CA ALA A 283 2.76 9.30 28.30
C ALA A 283 2.97 10.81 28.30
N SER A 284 3.36 11.35 29.46
CA SER A 284 3.98 12.67 29.59
C SER A 284 5.41 12.67 28.98
N ALA A 285 5.76 11.68 28.18
CA ALA A 285 7.05 11.55 27.53
C ALA A 285 7.12 12.45 26.28
N PRO A 286 8.29 13.02 25.99
CA PRO A 286 8.47 13.78 24.77
C PRO A 286 8.28 12.88 23.53
N ASP A 287 7.77 13.49 22.45
CA ASP A 287 7.62 12.81 21.17
C ASP A 287 8.95 12.18 20.72
N GLN A 288 8.91 10.94 20.21
CA GLN A 288 10.09 10.24 19.70
C GLN A 288 10.36 10.66 18.26
N PRO A 289 11.46 11.37 17.92
CA PRO A 289 11.80 11.67 16.54
C PRO A 289 12.05 10.39 15.74
N LEU A 290 11.39 10.27 14.59
CA LEU A 290 11.53 9.17 13.65
C LEU A 290 12.28 9.59 12.38
N VAL A 291 11.97 10.79 11.86
CA VAL A 291 12.60 11.35 10.66
C VAL A 291 12.95 12.81 10.94
N VAL A 292 14.18 13.20 10.62
CA VAL A 292 14.66 14.56 10.80
C VAL A 292 15.30 15.06 9.50
N PHE A 293 14.82 16.18 9.02
CA PHE A 293 15.44 16.94 7.93
C PHE A 293 16.22 18.09 8.53
N ALA A 294 17.54 18.00 8.49
CA ALA A 294 18.44 19.09 8.91
C ALA A 294 18.43 20.19 7.83
N CYS A 295 18.34 21.43 8.28
CA CYS A 295 18.50 22.58 7.40
C CYS A 295 20.00 22.79 7.14
N ASP A 296 20.47 22.52 5.92
CA ASP A 296 21.88 22.62 5.54
C ASP A 296 22.03 22.99 4.05
N GLY A 297 22.95 23.90 3.78
CA GLY A 297 23.24 24.37 2.43
C GLY A 297 22.70 25.77 2.11
N ALA A 298 23.01 26.25 0.92
CA ALA A 298 22.57 27.57 0.45
C ALA A 298 21.07 27.59 0.16
N ALA A 299 20.38 28.62 0.62
CA ALA A 299 18.92 28.80 0.42
C ALA A 299 18.55 28.76 -1.06
N LYS A 300 17.45 28.08 -1.37
CA LYS A 300 16.85 28.02 -2.69
C LYS A 300 15.81 29.13 -2.88
N PRO A 301 15.59 29.56 -4.12
CA PRO A 301 14.50 30.50 -4.42
C PRO A 301 13.15 29.94 -4.01
N ALA A 302 12.28 30.81 -3.54
CA ALA A 302 10.89 30.47 -3.27
C ALA A 302 10.22 29.92 -4.55
N ARG A 303 9.39 28.90 -4.37
CA ARG A 303 8.62 28.25 -5.44
C ARG A 303 7.13 28.58 -5.28
N PRO A 304 6.35 28.47 -6.38
CA PRO A 304 4.90 28.47 -6.27
C PRO A 304 4.42 27.34 -5.32
N GLU A 305 3.27 27.56 -4.70
CA GLU A 305 2.61 26.53 -3.90
C GLU A 305 2.48 25.20 -4.68
N PHE A 306 2.59 24.09 -3.98
CA PHE A 306 2.49 22.78 -4.60
C PHE A 306 1.04 22.50 -5.03
N ALA A 307 0.80 22.42 -6.33
CA ALA A 307 -0.53 22.24 -6.91
C ALA A 307 -1.15 20.85 -6.69
N GLY A 308 -0.39 19.87 -6.16
CA GLY A 308 -0.83 18.51 -5.96
C GLY A 308 -0.31 17.53 -7.02
N LEU A 309 -0.62 16.25 -6.80
CA LEU A 309 -0.37 15.17 -7.76
C LEU A 309 -1.53 15.06 -8.75
N PRO A 310 -1.30 14.62 -9.99
CA PRO A 310 -2.38 14.34 -10.92
C PRO A 310 -3.35 13.30 -10.35
N ALA A 311 -4.65 13.56 -10.46
CA ALA A 311 -5.67 12.61 -10.04
C ALA A 311 -5.52 11.27 -10.79
N ASN A 312 -5.84 10.16 -10.12
CA ASN A 312 -5.84 8.86 -10.77
C ASN A 312 -7.01 8.76 -11.76
N PRO A 313 -6.76 8.65 -13.08
CA PRO A 313 -7.82 8.62 -14.09
C PRO A 313 -8.64 7.33 -14.09
N LEU A 314 -8.19 6.29 -13.37
CA LEU A 314 -8.88 5.02 -13.23
C LEU A 314 -9.85 4.99 -12.04
N LEU A 315 -9.89 6.06 -11.24
CA LEU A 315 -10.85 6.21 -10.15
C LEU A 315 -12.00 7.14 -10.57
N PRO A 316 -13.23 6.85 -10.16
CA PRO A 316 -14.36 7.69 -10.51
C PRO A 316 -14.25 9.05 -9.80
N LYS A 317 -14.66 10.12 -10.49
CA LYS A 317 -14.76 11.46 -9.87
C LYS A 317 -15.82 11.47 -8.79
N GLU A 318 -16.94 10.78 -9.04
CA GLU A 318 -18.10 10.67 -8.16
C GLU A 318 -18.55 9.22 -8.06
N ILE A 319 -19.15 8.88 -6.93
CA ILE A 319 -19.77 7.57 -6.68
C ILE A 319 -21.27 7.80 -6.60
N ASP A 320 -22.06 7.09 -7.42
CA ASP A 320 -23.51 7.15 -7.41
C ASP A 320 -24.07 6.49 -6.13
N LEU A 321 -24.24 7.28 -5.08
CA LEU A 321 -24.74 6.80 -3.80
C LEU A 321 -26.22 6.40 -3.83
N ALA A 322 -27.01 6.95 -4.75
CA ALA A 322 -28.43 6.61 -4.88
C ALA A 322 -28.60 5.17 -5.35
N ARG A 323 -27.66 4.67 -6.17
CA ARG A 323 -27.66 3.29 -6.68
C ARG A 323 -26.75 2.35 -5.89
N ALA A 324 -26.08 2.84 -4.84
CA ALA A 324 -25.12 2.04 -4.09
C ALA A 324 -25.81 0.89 -3.33
N ARG A 325 -25.16 -0.29 -3.40
CA ARG A 325 -25.49 -1.42 -2.53
C ARG A 325 -24.95 -1.11 -1.14
N ARG A 326 -25.79 -1.23 -0.13
CA ARG A 326 -25.48 -0.86 1.26
C ARG A 326 -25.23 -2.10 2.08
N PHE A 327 -24.10 -2.10 2.81
CA PHE A 327 -23.72 -3.18 3.71
C PHE A 327 -23.22 -2.62 5.04
N GLU A 328 -23.35 -3.42 6.09
CA GLU A 328 -22.85 -3.11 7.42
C GLU A 328 -22.08 -4.31 7.96
N LEU A 329 -20.91 -4.03 8.54
CA LEU A 329 -20.08 -5.02 9.22
C LEU A 329 -19.86 -4.56 10.65
N THR A 330 -20.38 -5.31 11.60
CA THR A 330 -20.18 -5.08 13.03
C THR A 330 -18.98 -5.89 13.50
N LEU A 331 -17.97 -5.19 13.98
CA LEU A 331 -16.79 -5.77 14.62
C LEU A 331 -17.09 -5.88 16.11
N SER A 332 -17.07 -7.07 16.67
CA SER A 332 -17.41 -7.33 18.08
C SER A 332 -16.38 -8.23 18.76
N SER A 333 -16.37 -8.23 20.08
CA SER A 333 -15.64 -9.22 20.86
C SER A 333 -16.49 -10.49 20.97
N GLY A 334 -15.83 -11.63 20.81
CA GLY A 334 -16.38 -12.95 21.13
C GLY A 334 -15.93 -13.43 22.51
N ASP A 335 -15.94 -14.72 22.74
CA ASP A 335 -15.47 -15.32 23.99
C ASP A 335 -13.93 -15.21 24.11
N GLY A 336 -13.47 -14.78 25.28
CA GLY A 336 -12.04 -14.61 25.56
C GLY A 336 -11.41 -13.52 24.68
N ALA A 337 -10.33 -13.86 23.96
CA ALA A 337 -9.63 -12.97 23.04
C ALA A 337 -10.17 -13.02 21.60
N ALA A 338 -11.25 -13.77 21.34
CA ALA A 338 -11.84 -13.87 20.02
C ALA A 338 -12.46 -12.54 19.58
N LEU A 339 -12.39 -12.29 18.28
CA LEU A 339 -13.07 -11.18 17.60
C LEU A 339 -14.04 -11.76 16.56
N ALA A 340 -15.05 -10.99 16.19
CA ALA A 340 -16.08 -11.44 15.26
C ALA A 340 -16.45 -10.33 14.27
N ILE A 341 -16.86 -10.72 13.06
CA ILE A 341 -17.55 -9.88 12.10
C ILE A 341 -18.99 -10.39 12.01
N ASN A 342 -19.97 -9.52 12.27
CA ASN A 342 -21.39 -9.87 12.29
C ASN A 342 -21.71 -11.08 13.18
N GLY A 343 -21.01 -11.21 14.31
CA GLY A 343 -21.19 -12.30 15.27
C GLY A 343 -20.49 -13.60 14.90
N GLU A 344 -19.78 -13.68 13.77
CA GLU A 344 -19.02 -14.86 13.36
C GLU A 344 -17.52 -14.63 13.57
N THR A 345 -16.85 -15.51 14.32
CA THR A 345 -15.39 -15.56 14.41
C THR A 345 -14.85 -16.25 13.16
N LEU A 346 -14.22 -15.47 12.30
CA LEU A 346 -13.72 -15.94 11.00
C LEU A 346 -12.21 -16.13 11.05
N SER A 347 -11.72 -17.28 10.61
CA SER A 347 -10.29 -17.56 10.50
C SER A 347 -9.95 -18.01 9.07
N GLU A 348 -8.79 -17.62 8.59
CA GLU A 348 -8.23 -18.07 7.29
C GLU A 348 -9.23 -18.00 6.12
N TRP A 349 -9.99 -16.90 6.02
CA TRP A 349 -11.00 -16.66 4.99
C TRP A 349 -12.16 -17.67 4.97
N SER A 350 -12.44 -18.27 6.14
CA SER A 350 -13.56 -19.21 6.32
C SER A 350 -14.92 -18.52 6.13
N GLY A 351 -15.95 -19.34 6.01
CA GLY A 351 -17.31 -18.89 5.91
C GLY A 351 -17.72 -18.38 4.53
N LYS A 352 -18.89 -17.75 4.49
CA LYS A 352 -19.46 -17.12 3.28
C LYS A 352 -18.87 -15.73 3.09
N PRO A 353 -18.91 -15.15 1.86
CA PRO A 353 -18.58 -13.76 1.67
C PRO A 353 -19.49 -12.88 2.53
N GLN A 354 -18.94 -11.86 3.17
CA GLN A 354 -19.70 -10.88 3.95
C GLN A 354 -20.73 -10.17 3.05
N PHE A 355 -20.41 -10.01 1.80
CA PHE A 355 -21.31 -9.57 0.74
C PHE A 355 -20.79 -9.98 -0.63
N ALA A 356 -21.70 -9.97 -1.62
CA ALA A 356 -21.38 -10.20 -3.02
C ALA A 356 -22.02 -9.12 -3.88
N VAL A 357 -21.30 -8.60 -4.86
CA VAL A 357 -21.77 -7.57 -5.79
C VAL A 357 -21.28 -7.83 -7.20
N ARG A 358 -21.98 -7.26 -8.17
CA ARG A 358 -21.56 -7.29 -9.58
C ARG A 358 -20.42 -6.29 -9.80
N ARG A 359 -19.54 -6.60 -10.73
CA ARG A 359 -18.52 -5.67 -11.19
C ARG A 359 -19.14 -4.33 -11.60
N GLY A 360 -18.49 -3.24 -11.20
CA GLY A 360 -18.94 -1.87 -11.47
C GLY A 360 -20.02 -1.35 -10.53
N ALA A 361 -20.51 -2.17 -9.59
CA ALA A 361 -21.53 -1.71 -8.65
C ALA A 361 -20.93 -0.70 -7.66
N PRO A 362 -21.59 0.44 -7.43
CA PRO A 362 -21.26 1.30 -6.31
C PRO A 362 -21.68 0.64 -5.00
N VAL A 363 -20.82 0.74 -3.99
CA VAL A 363 -21.00 0.11 -2.68
C VAL A 363 -20.81 1.16 -1.59
N THR A 364 -21.70 1.19 -0.61
CA THR A 364 -21.46 1.83 0.68
C THR A 364 -21.33 0.77 1.76
N LEU A 365 -20.32 0.91 2.61
CA LEU A 365 -20.02 -0.04 3.67
C LEU A 365 -19.85 0.72 5.00
N ALA A 366 -20.66 0.36 5.99
CA ALA A 366 -20.50 0.82 7.36
C ALA A 366 -19.67 -0.21 8.14
N LEU A 367 -18.53 0.23 8.71
CA LEU A 367 -17.74 -0.54 9.66
C LEU A 367 -18.10 -0.06 11.07
N ILE A 368 -18.77 -0.88 11.84
CA ILE A 368 -19.27 -0.57 13.18
C ILE A 368 -18.36 -1.28 14.18
N ASN A 369 -17.61 -0.51 14.98
CA ASN A 369 -16.72 -1.11 15.98
C ASN A 369 -17.41 -1.16 17.36
N ALA A 370 -17.87 -2.33 17.74
CA ALA A 370 -18.43 -2.62 19.04
C ALA A 370 -17.38 -3.21 20.03
N THR A 371 -16.09 -3.22 19.65
CA THR A 371 -15.00 -3.64 20.56
C THR A 371 -14.50 -2.47 21.41
N ALA A 372 -13.78 -2.77 22.47
CA ALA A 372 -13.19 -1.77 23.36
C ALA A 372 -11.94 -1.08 22.79
N ALA A 373 -11.35 -1.62 21.73
CA ALA A 373 -10.13 -1.11 21.12
C ALA A 373 -10.37 -0.60 19.67
N ALA A 374 -9.55 0.34 19.22
CA ALA A 374 -9.56 0.73 17.82
C ALA A 374 -9.18 -0.46 16.92
N GLN A 375 -9.92 -0.66 15.84
CA GLN A 375 -9.64 -1.70 14.86
C GLN A 375 -9.13 -1.04 13.57
N THR A 376 -8.05 -1.58 13.00
CA THR A 376 -7.59 -1.15 11.69
C THR A 376 -8.04 -2.17 10.65
N MET A 377 -8.94 -1.76 9.75
CA MET A 377 -9.50 -2.62 8.71
C MET A 377 -8.87 -2.29 7.35
N ARG A 378 -8.75 -3.30 6.48
CA ARG A 378 -8.25 -3.16 5.12
C ARG A 378 -9.28 -3.66 4.11
N LEU A 379 -9.45 -2.90 3.03
CA LEU A 379 -10.24 -3.26 1.85
C LEU A 379 -9.29 -3.75 0.75
N GLY A 380 -9.29 -5.04 0.45
CA GLY A 380 -8.41 -5.61 -0.57
C GLY A 380 -8.85 -5.31 -1.98
N GLY A 381 -7.88 -5.10 -2.89
CA GLY A 381 -8.10 -4.93 -4.32
C GLY A 381 -8.87 -3.69 -4.76
N HIS A 382 -9.30 -2.86 -3.82
CA HIS A 382 -10.10 -1.66 -4.03
C HIS A 382 -9.60 -0.53 -3.14
N VAL A 383 -10.00 0.69 -3.48
CA VAL A 383 -9.85 1.87 -2.63
C VAL A 383 -11.20 2.54 -2.44
N ALA A 384 -11.44 3.12 -1.29
CA ALA A 384 -12.70 3.76 -0.95
C ALA A 384 -12.49 5.19 -0.44
N ARG A 385 -13.52 6.02 -0.57
CA ARG A 385 -13.62 7.31 0.10
C ARG A 385 -14.34 7.14 1.43
N LEU A 386 -13.89 7.88 2.43
CA LEU A 386 -14.60 8.03 3.70
C LEU A 386 -15.67 9.07 3.58
N LEU A 387 -16.85 8.77 4.12
CA LEU A 387 -17.89 9.76 4.36
C LEU A 387 -17.55 10.50 5.65
N HIS A 388 -17.56 11.82 5.59
CA HIS A 388 -17.27 12.65 6.74
C HIS A 388 -18.32 12.46 7.84
N ALA A 389 -17.89 12.40 9.11
CA ALA A 389 -18.77 12.05 10.23
C ALA A 389 -19.79 13.14 10.58
N LEU A 390 -19.54 14.40 10.21
CA LEU A 390 -20.33 15.57 10.61
C LEU A 390 -21.25 16.08 9.51
N ASP A 391 -20.97 15.75 8.27
CA ASP A 391 -21.77 16.11 7.10
C ASP A 391 -21.78 14.98 6.08
N ASP A 392 -22.53 15.11 5.01
CA ASP A 392 -22.56 14.13 3.92
C ASP A 392 -21.40 14.33 2.92
N GLY A 393 -20.39 15.12 3.27
CA GLY A 393 -19.20 15.32 2.48
C GLY A 393 -18.27 14.11 2.49
N TRP A 394 -17.37 14.11 1.52
CA TRP A 394 -16.36 13.08 1.37
C TRP A 394 -15.00 13.62 1.79
N GLU A 395 -14.23 12.79 2.48
CA GLU A 395 -12.80 13.08 2.63
C GLU A 395 -12.13 13.20 1.24
N PRO A 396 -11.17 14.12 1.05
CA PRO A 396 -10.64 14.44 -0.28
C PRO A 396 -9.73 13.36 -0.87
N TYR A 397 -9.58 12.20 -0.21
CA TYR A 397 -8.64 11.15 -0.56
C TYR A 397 -9.32 9.77 -0.66
N TRP A 398 -8.68 8.91 -1.44
CA TRP A 398 -8.96 7.49 -1.51
C TRP A 398 -8.02 6.72 -0.60
N ARG A 399 -8.49 5.66 0.03
CA ARG A 399 -7.67 4.81 0.89
C ARG A 399 -8.15 3.36 0.91
N ASP A 400 -7.27 2.44 1.33
CA ASP A 400 -7.59 1.03 1.54
C ASP A 400 -7.45 0.58 3.01
N VAL A 401 -6.90 1.45 3.88
CA VAL A 401 -6.73 1.20 5.32
C VAL A 401 -7.57 2.18 6.12
N PHE A 402 -8.36 1.66 7.06
CA PHE A 402 -9.34 2.42 7.84
C PHE A 402 -9.16 2.15 9.33
N ILE A 403 -8.89 3.17 10.13
CA ILE A 403 -8.96 3.08 11.58
C ILE A 403 -10.41 3.29 11.98
N VAL A 404 -10.99 2.33 12.69
CA VAL A 404 -12.35 2.38 13.24
C VAL A 404 -12.23 2.50 14.76
N PRO A 405 -12.42 3.70 15.35
CA PRO A 405 -12.30 3.91 16.79
C PRO A 405 -13.33 3.07 17.57
N PRO A 406 -13.09 2.77 18.85
CA PRO A 406 -14.03 2.02 19.68
C PRO A 406 -15.38 2.75 19.77
N SER A 407 -16.47 2.00 19.71
CA SER A 407 -17.85 2.52 19.77
C SER A 407 -18.18 3.54 18.65
N ARG A 408 -17.49 3.48 17.52
CA ARG A 408 -17.73 4.35 16.36
C ARG A 408 -18.07 3.56 15.12
N THR A 409 -18.72 4.26 14.20
CA THR A 409 -19.00 3.78 12.84
C THR A 409 -18.21 4.60 11.85
N VAL A 410 -17.47 3.93 10.99
CA VAL A 410 -16.80 4.52 9.82
C VAL A 410 -17.57 4.09 8.58
N ARG A 411 -18.01 5.06 7.78
CA ARG A 411 -18.71 4.79 6.52
C ARG A 411 -17.80 5.07 5.35
N LEU A 412 -17.78 4.17 4.40
CA LEU A 412 -16.95 4.27 3.20
C LEU A 412 -17.78 3.94 1.97
N ALA A 413 -17.35 4.47 0.82
CA ALA A 413 -17.93 4.13 -0.47
C ALA A 413 -16.84 3.85 -1.49
N PHE A 414 -17.11 2.86 -2.35
CA PHE A 414 -16.23 2.47 -3.44
C PHE A 414 -17.02 1.92 -4.64
N VAL A 415 -16.35 1.79 -5.77
CA VAL A 415 -16.87 1.04 -6.91
C VAL A 415 -16.19 -0.32 -6.93
N ALA A 416 -16.99 -1.39 -6.97
CA ALA A 416 -16.50 -2.77 -7.02
C ALA A 416 -16.04 -3.11 -8.45
N ASP A 417 -14.90 -2.58 -8.87
CA ASP A 417 -14.41 -2.66 -10.26
C ASP A 417 -13.43 -3.81 -10.52
N ASN A 418 -12.89 -4.41 -9.46
CA ASN A 418 -11.89 -5.48 -9.53
C ASN A 418 -12.52 -6.85 -9.20
N PRO A 419 -12.75 -7.73 -10.20
CA PRO A 419 -13.40 -9.02 -9.98
C PRO A 419 -12.57 -9.97 -9.12
N GLY A 420 -13.24 -10.80 -8.33
CA GLY A 420 -12.62 -11.85 -7.53
C GLY A 420 -13.04 -11.85 -6.06
N LYS A 421 -12.32 -12.63 -5.25
CA LYS A 421 -12.49 -12.70 -3.79
C LYS A 421 -11.51 -11.77 -3.11
N TRP A 422 -12.01 -10.81 -2.34
CA TRP A 422 -11.19 -9.78 -1.75
C TRP A 422 -11.36 -9.71 -0.24
N PRO A 423 -10.29 -9.51 0.53
CA PRO A 423 -10.40 -9.34 1.97
C PRO A 423 -11.11 -8.04 2.34
N ILE A 424 -11.97 -8.12 3.33
CA ILE A 424 -12.37 -7.04 4.21
C ILE A 424 -12.05 -7.52 5.62
N ALA A 425 -10.87 -7.23 6.09
CA ALA A 425 -10.27 -7.89 7.24
C ALA A 425 -9.41 -6.91 8.04
N SER A 426 -9.03 -7.30 9.25
CA SER A 426 -8.05 -6.51 10.02
C SER A 426 -6.71 -6.42 9.27
N ALA A 427 -6.16 -5.21 9.21
CA ALA A 427 -4.78 -4.98 8.79
C ALA A 427 -3.76 -5.45 9.82
N THR A 428 -4.19 -5.62 11.08
CA THR A 428 -3.40 -6.19 12.17
C THR A 428 -3.50 -7.71 12.12
N PRO A 429 -2.41 -8.45 11.84
CA PRO A 429 -2.47 -9.91 11.68
C PRO A 429 -3.00 -10.65 12.91
N ALA A 430 -2.69 -10.18 14.12
CA ALA A 430 -3.20 -10.77 15.35
C ALA A 430 -4.73 -10.65 15.45
N SER A 431 -5.32 -9.48 15.18
CA SER A 431 -6.78 -9.30 15.17
C SER A 431 -7.45 -10.10 14.05
N ARG A 432 -6.77 -10.26 12.91
CA ARG A 432 -7.23 -11.12 11.83
C ARG A 432 -7.27 -12.58 12.26
N ALA A 433 -6.22 -13.07 12.88
CA ALA A 433 -6.17 -14.43 13.42
C ALA A 433 -7.20 -14.66 14.55
N ALA A 434 -7.48 -13.61 15.33
CA ALA A 434 -8.51 -13.65 16.38
C ALA A 434 -9.95 -13.68 15.86
N GLY A 435 -10.17 -13.47 14.54
CA GLY A 435 -11.50 -13.61 13.91
C GLY A 435 -11.91 -12.50 12.95
N LEU A 436 -11.14 -11.41 12.81
CA LEU A 436 -11.45 -10.35 11.85
C LEU A 436 -10.87 -10.67 10.44
N SER A 437 -11.25 -11.82 9.89
CA SER A 437 -10.77 -12.36 8.60
C SER A 437 -11.90 -12.53 7.59
N GLY A 438 -12.69 -11.47 7.34
CA GLY A 438 -13.78 -11.48 6.37
C GLY A 438 -13.32 -11.26 4.93
N TRP A 439 -14.15 -11.65 3.97
CA TRP A 439 -13.94 -11.42 2.56
C TRP A 439 -15.25 -11.11 1.83
N PHE A 440 -15.16 -10.50 0.66
CA PHE A 440 -16.30 -10.21 -0.21
C PHE A 440 -16.02 -10.66 -1.64
N GLN A 441 -17.10 -10.81 -2.42
CA GLN A 441 -17.06 -11.29 -3.81
C GLN A 441 -17.46 -10.19 -4.77
N VAL A 442 -16.65 -9.97 -5.81
CA VAL A 442 -17.00 -9.17 -6.99
C VAL A 442 -17.07 -10.11 -8.20
N GLY A 443 -18.23 -10.18 -8.84
CA GLY A 443 -18.52 -11.07 -9.97
C GLY A 443 -18.96 -10.35 -11.23
#